data_d0e2c6387233f636e1a85880d8f6a984
#
_entry.id   d0e2c6387233f636e1a85880d8f6a984
#
_cell.length_a   1.000
_cell.length_b   1.000
_cell.length_c   1.000
_cell.angle_alpha   90.00
_cell.angle_beta   90.00
_cell.angle_gamma   90.00
#
_symmetry.space_group_name_H-M   'P 1'
#
loop_
_entity.id
_entity.type
_entity.pdbx_description
1 polymer ?
#
loop_
_entity_poly.entity_id
_entity_poly.type
_entity_poly.pdbx_seq_one_letter_code
_entity_poly.pdbx_strand_id
1 'polypeptide(L)'
;MRRKNFKFLGFAYGKGKDGLFIRAHPKALLKAKNRLRAITKRNRGVNVRKVMQEIKVYMTGWLNYYGIAFLKTKMREWDEWLRHRIRAYIWKQWKKPKTKLKNLMKLGVPEYYAHMAANSHRGYWFTVNTGAVTRGITNERLIRAGFFELSPAYESIQTACIGRAVYRTVRTV
;
A
#
# COMPACT_ATOMS: atom_id res chain seq x y z
N MET A 1 -27.21 5.18 -24.93
CA MET A 1 -25.96 4.53 -25.37
C MET A 1 -24.96 4.45 -24.19
N ARG A 2 -24.66 3.28 -23.65
CA ARG A 2 -23.59 3.10 -22.65
C ARG A 2 -22.24 3.26 -23.35
N ARG A 3 -21.53 4.34 -23.08
CA ARG A 3 -20.16 4.54 -23.61
C ARG A 3 -19.28 3.40 -23.08
N LYS A 4 -18.89 2.46 -23.96
CA LYS A 4 -17.89 1.43 -23.65
C LYS A 4 -16.65 2.12 -23.09
N ASN A 5 -16.10 1.63 -21.96
CA ASN A 5 -14.89 2.14 -21.35
C ASN A 5 -13.77 2.11 -22.38
N PHE A 6 -13.52 3.23 -23.02
CA PHE A 6 -12.41 3.38 -23.97
C PHE A 6 -11.11 3.14 -23.22
N LYS A 7 -10.32 2.19 -23.69
CA LYS A 7 -9.03 1.82 -23.12
C LYS A 7 -7.94 2.21 -24.09
N PHE A 8 -7.05 3.10 -23.68
CA PHE A 8 -5.85 3.46 -24.45
C PHE A 8 -4.63 3.38 -23.52
N LEU A 9 -3.61 2.58 -23.90
CA LEU A 9 -2.37 2.40 -23.12
C LEU A 9 -2.57 2.12 -21.62
N GLY A 10 -3.64 1.42 -21.25
CA GLY A 10 -3.95 1.13 -19.86
C GLY A 10 -4.67 2.24 -19.09
N PHE A 11 -5.00 3.35 -19.75
CA PHE A 11 -5.82 4.43 -19.22
C PHE A 11 -7.27 4.35 -19.69
N ALA A 12 -8.13 5.07 -19.00
CA ALA A 12 -9.51 5.28 -19.34
C ALA A 12 -9.92 6.72 -18.95
N TYR A 13 -10.97 7.23 -19.56
CA TYR A 13 -11.55 8.51 -19.17
C TYR A 13 -12.61 8.33 -18.09
N GLY A 14 -12.61 9.22 -17.10
CA GLY A 14 -13.70 9.42 -16.15
C GLY A 14 -14.37 10.76 -16.39
N LYS A 15 -15.64 10.88 -15.99
CA LYS A 15 -16.38 12.15 -15.97
C LYS A 15 -16.61 12.53 -14.51
N GLY A 16 -16.09 13.68 -14.10
CA GLY A 16 -16.30 14.29 -12.78
C GLY A 16 -17.17 15.55 -12.90
N LYS A 17 -17.33 16.25 -11.78
CA LYS A 17 -18.04 17.55 -11.75
C LYS A 17 -17.32 18.59 -12.61
N ASP A 18 -15.99 18.58 -12.59
CA ASP A 18 -15.12 19.54 -13.28
C ASP A 18 -14.74 19.12 -14.72
N GLY A 19 -15.41 18.10 -15.27
CA GLY A 19 -15.18 17.66 -16.64
C GLY A 19 -14.59 16.25 -16.77
N LEU A 20 -13.87 16.00 -17.86
CA LEU A 20 -13.21 14.72 -18.14
C LEU A 20 -11.85 14.65 -17.47
N PHE A 21 -11.56 13.52 -16.83
CA PHE A 21 -10.26 13.26 -16.22
C PHE A 21 -9.69 11.90 -16.66
N ILE A 22 -8.37 11.79 -16.62
CA ILE A 22 -7.66 10.54 -16.92
C ILE A 22 -7.62 9.67 -15.66
N ARG A 23 -8.01 8.40 -15.80
CA ARG A 23 -7.91 7.38 -14.74
C ARG A 23 -7.17 6.15 -15.23
N ALA A 24 -6.54 5.39 -14.34
CA ALA A 24 -6.04 4.08 -14.69
C ALA A 24 -7.21 3.12 -14.99
N HIS A 25 -7.06 2.33 -16.04
CA HIS A 25 -8.09 1.35 -16.42
C HIS A 25 -8.25 0.28 -15.33
N PRO A 26 -9.48 -0.19 -14.99
CA PRO A 26 -9.70 -1.18 -13.94
C PRO A 26 -8.84 -2.46 -14.08
N LYS A 27 -8.59 -2.93 -15.30
CA LYS A 27 -7.72 -4.08 -15.55
C LYS A 27 -6.26 -3.79 -15.14
N ALA A 28 -5.76 -2.57 -15.32
CA ALA A 28 -4.41 -2.18 -14.88
C ALA A 28 -4.31 -2.16 -13.35
N LEU A 29 -5.31 -1.59 -12.67
CA LEU A 29 -5.41 -1.61 -11.20
C LEU A 29 -5.48 -3.05 -10.66
N LEU A 30 -6.29 -3.90 -11.27
CA LEU A 30 -6.42 -5.31 -10.87
C LEU A 30 -5.10 -6.05 -11.05
N LYS A 31 -4.40 -5.85 -12.18
CA LYS A 31 -3.08 -6.45 -12.44
C LYS A 31 -2.06 -6.03 -11.37
N ALA A 32 -2.01 -4.73 -11.04
CA ALA A 32 -1.13 -4.22 -10.00
C ALA A 32 -1.47 -4.80 -8.62
N LYS A 33 -2.76 -4.82 -8.25
CA LYS A 33 -3.21 -5.39 -6.97
C LYS A 33 -2.89 -6.89 -6.87
N ASN A 34 -3.03 -7.64 -7.95
CA ASN A 34 -2.67 -9.06 -7.99
C ASN A 34 -1.15 -9.26 -7.85
N ARG A 35 -0.32 -8.41 -8.47
CA ARG A 35 1.13 -8.45 -8.29
C ARG A 35 1.52 -8.15 -6.84
N LEU A 36 0.93 -7.13 -6.22
CA LEU A 36 1.14 -6.83 -4.80
C LEU A 36 0.68 -7.98 -3.88
N ARG A 37 -0.43 -8.66 -4.21
CA ARG A 37 -0.86 -9.88 -3.50
C ARG A 37 0.19 -10.99 -3.59
N ALA A 38 0.77 -11.19 -4.75
CA ALA A 38 1.82 -12.20 -4.96
C ALA A 38 3.09 -11.85 -4.16
N ILE A 39 3.56 -10.59 -4.21
CA ILE A 39 4.71 -10.11 -3.45
C ILE A 39 4.49 -10.29 -1.94
N THR A 40 3.30 -9.96 -1.44
CA THR A 40 2.95 -10.04 -0.01
C THR A 40 2.34 -11.37 0.42
N LYS A 41 2.51 -12.44 -0.38
CA LYS A 41 2.05 -13.79 -0.01
C LYS A 41 2.86 -14.31 1.17
N ARG A 42 2.18 -14.63 2.28
CA ARG A 42 2.80 -15.00 3.58
C ARG A 42 3.62 -16.29 3.58
N ASN A 43 3.45 -17.15 2.56
CA ASN A 43 4.10 -18.46 2.49
C ASN A 43 5.42 -18.46 1.70
N ARG A 44 5.93 -17.28 1.33
CA ARG A 44 7.15 -17.17 0.51
C ARG A 44 8.45 -17.45 1.29
N GLY A 45 8.42 -17.46 2.63
CA GLY A 45 9.62 -17.68 3.44
C GLY A 45 10.67 -16.54 3.36
N VAL A 46 10.33 -15.42 2.74
CA VAL A 46 11.23 -14.28 2.49
C VAL A 46 11.18 -13.30 3.67
N ASN A 47 12.30 -12.63 3.97
CA ASN A 47 12.34 -11.60 5.00
C ASN A 47 11.42 -10.43 4.62
N VAL A 48 10.72 -9.87 5.62
CA VAL A 48 9.78 -8.76 5.43
C VAL A 48 10.45 -7.53 4.80
N ARG A 49 11.71 -7.23 5.12
CA ARG A 49 12.45 -6.09 4.52
C ARG A 49 12.59 -6.28 3.01
N LYS A 50 12.90 -7.49 2.55
CA LYS A 50 12.97 -7.80 1.11
C LYS A 50 11.59 -7.65 0.44
N VAL A 51 10.52 -8.09 1.12
CA VAL A 51 9.14 -7.89 0.63
C VAL A 51 8.80 -6.40 0.48
N MET A 52 9.16 -5.56 1.47
CA MET A 52 8.95 -4.11 1.39
C MET A 52 9.75 -3.49 0.23
N GLN A 53 10.99 -3.94 0.02
CA GLN A 53 11.81 -3.48 -1.11
C GLN A 53 11.22 -3.89 -2.46
N GLU A 54 10.70 -5.11 -2.60
CA GLU A 54 10.01 -5.56 -3.81
C GLU A 54 8.76 -4.72 -4.10
N ILE A 55 7.99 -4.35 -3.05
CA ILE A 55 6.85 -3.44 -3.18
C ILE A 55 7.32 -2.07 -3.69
N LYS A 56 8.38 -1.50 -3.08
CA LYS A 56 8.94 -0.20 -3.46
C LYS A 56 9.35 -0.19 -4.93
N VAL A 57 10.16 -1.14 -5.36
CA VAL A 57 10.64 -1.23 -6.74
C VAL A 57 9.47 -1.33 -7.73
N TYR A 58 8.52 -2.24 -7.44
CA TYR A 58 7.37 -2.44 -8.31
C TYR A 58 6.48 -1.20 -8.39
N MET A 59 6.15 -0.60 -7.25
CA MET A 59 5.23 0.54 -7.20
C MET A 59 5.86 1.83 -7.70
N THR A 60 7.17 2.04 -7.54
CA THR A 60 7.86 3.17 -8.16
C THR A 60 7.72 3.13 -9.68
N GLY A 61 8.00 2.00 -10.32
CA GLY A 61 7.82 1.86 -11.76
C GLY A 61 6.35 2.03 -12.20
N TRP A 62 5.42 1.46 -11.44
CA TRP A 62 3.99 1.59 -11.73
C TRP A 62 3.48 3.04 -11.58
N LEU A 63 3.90 3.73 -10.53
CA LEU A 63 3.52 5.13 -10.29
C LEU A 63 4.16 6.08 -11.31
N ASN A 64 5.39 5.84 -11.74
CA ASN A 64 6.01 6.65 -12.80
C ASN A 64 5.21 6.60 -14.11
N TYR A 65 4.54 5.47 -14.38
CA TYR A 65 3.71 5.33 -15.60
C TYR A 65 2.28 5.85 -15.37
N TYR A 66 1.62 5.43 -14.28
CA TYR A 66 0.22 5.73 -14.03
C TYR A 66 -0.01 6.98 -13.15
N GLY A 67 1.05 7.60 -12.63
CA GLY A 67 0.97 8.73 -11.71
C GLY A 67 0.31 9.98 -12.28
N ILE A 68 0.23 10.12 -13.61
CA ILE A 68 -0.53 11.19 -14.29
C ILE A 68 -2.06 11.03 -14.15
N ALA A 69 -2.54 9.81 -13.83
CA ALA A 69 -3.96 9.53 -13.68
C ALA A 69 -4.45 9.95 -12.29
N PHE A 70 -5.75 10.23 -12.18
CA PHE A 70 -6.38 10.51 -10.89
C PHE A 70 -6.47 9.24 -10.03
N LEU A 71 -5.58 9.14 -9.04
CA LEU A 71 -5.40 7.93 -8.21
C LEU A 71 -5.39 8.21 -6.71
N LYS A 72 -5.56 9.45 -6.26
CA LYS A 72 -5.39 9.87 -4.85
C LYS A 72 -6.10 8.94 -3.86
N THR A 73 -7.41 8.75 -4.03
CA THR A 73 -8.20 7.86 -3.16
C THR A 73 -7.71 6.42 -3.22
N LYS A 74 -7.35 5.96 -4.44
CA LYS A 74 -6.91 4.57 -4.64
C LYS A 74 -5.56 4.29 -3.98
N MET A 75 -4.64 5.24 -3.98
CA MET A 75 -3.34 5.10 -3.31
C MET A 75 -3.52 5.03 -1.79
N ARG A 76 -4.41 5.84 -1.21
CA ARG A 76 -4.74 5.79 0.22
C ARG A 76 -5.32 4.43 0.62
N GLU A 77 -6.30 3.92 -0.11
CA GLU A 77 -6.86 2.58 0.11
C GLU A 77 -5.80 1.47 0.03
N TRP A 78 -4.86 1.59 -0.92
CA TRP A 78 -3.81 0.61 -1.07
C TRP A 78 -2.74 0.70 0.01
N ASP A 79 -2.42 1.89 0.52
CA ASP A 79 -1.54 2.06 1.67
C ASP A 79 -2.09 1.36 2.91
N GLU A 80 -3.37 1.57 3.23
CA GLU A 80 -4.04 0.92 4.35
C GLU A 80 -4.03 -0.60 4.19
N TRP A 81 -4.41 -1.07 3.02
CA TRP A 81 -4.43 -2.49 2.70
C TRP A 81 -3.04 -3.13 2.72
N LEU A 82 -2.00 -2.46 2.22
CA LEU A 82 -0.63 -2.95 2.26
C LEU A 82 -0.07 -2.99 3.67
N ARG A 83 -0.30 -1.95 4.50
CA ARG A 83 0.07 -1.95 5.92
C ARG A 83 -0.52 -3.14 6.65
N HIS A 84 -1.81 -3.43 6.40
CA HIS A 84 -2.47 -4.60 6.97
C HIS A 84 -1.80 -5.91 6.51
N ARG A 85 -1.50 -6.05 5.21
CA ARG A 85 -0.83 -7.24 4.67
C ARG A 85 0.58 -7.43 5.23
N ILE A 86 1.35 -6.36 5.39
CA ILE A 86 2.69 -6.42 5.97
C ILE A 86 2.64 -6.80 7.46
N ARG A 87 1.69 -6.25 8.23
CA ARG A 87 1.46 -6.73 9.60
C ARG A 87 1.14 -8.23 9.66
N ALA A 88 0.26 -8.70 8.77
CA ALA A 88 -0.07 -10.12 8.67
C ALA A 88 1.13 -10.99 8.25
N TYR A 89 2.02 -10.44 7.43
CA TYR A 89 3.26 -11.08 7.03
C TYR A 89 4.22 -11.22 8.21
N ILE A 90 4.47 -10.14 8.95
CA ILE A 90 5.28 -10.12 10.17
C ILE A 90 4.70 -11.09 11.20
N TRP A 91 3.40 -11.06 11.42
CA TRP A 91 2.70 -11.95 12.35
C TRP A 91 2.89 -13.43 12.01
N LYS A 92 2.90 -13.78 10.73
CA LYS A 92 3.20 -15.12 10.27
C LYS A 92 4.66 -15.51 10.51
N GLN A 93 5.61 -14.58 10.35
CA GLN A 93 7.03 -14.84 10.61
C GLN A 93 7.33 -15.11 12.09
N TRP A 94 6.57 -14.53 13.00
CA TRP A 94 6.75 -14.77 14.45
C TRP A 94 6.26 -16.16 14.91
N LYS A 95 5.80 -16.99 14.05
CA LYS A 95 5.38 -18.41 14.19
C LYS A 95 4.73 -18.77 15.53
N LYS A 96 5.54 -18.87 16.63
CA LYS A 96 5.13 -19.38 17.95
C LYS A 96 4.46 -18.30 18.81
N PRO A 97 3.44 -18.62 19.64
CA PRO A 97 2.81 -17.67 20.57
C PRO A 97 3.81 -16.96 21.47
N LYS A 98 4.77 -17.69 22.05
CA LYS A 98 5.83 -17.11 22.90
C LYS A 98 6.65 -16.04 22.17
N THR A 99 6.96 -16.25 20.89
CA THR A 99 7.69 -15.27 20.07
C THR A 99 6.83 -14.03 19.78
N LYS A 100 5.53 -14.21 19.50
CA LYS A 100 4.59 -13.13 19.29
C LYS A 100 4.44 -12.27 20.53
N LEU A 101 4.23 -12.91 21.71
CA LEU A 101 4.16 -12.25 22.99
C LEU A 101 5.42 -11.42 23.26
N LYS A 102 6.60 -12.06 23.23
CA LYS A 102 7.89 -11.39 23.47
C LYS A 102 8.09 -10.18 22.53
N ASN A 103 7.77 -10.32 21.27
CA ASN A 103 7.94 -9.24 20.29
C ASN A 103 6.95 -8.09 20.54
N LEU A 104 5.69 -8.37 20.86
CA LEU A 104 4.72 -7.32 21.19
C LEU A 104 5.14 -6.56 22.47
N MET A 105 5.59 -7.27 23.52
CA MET A 105 6.09 -6.63 24.74
C MET A 105 7.31 -5.74 24.45
N LYS A 106 8.27 -6.20 23.64
CA LYS A 106 9.40 -5.37 23.17
C LYS A 106 8.95 -4.13 22.41
N LEU A 107 7.82 -4.19 21.75
CA LEU A 107 7.22 -3.06 21.05
C LEU A 107 6.36 -2.17 21.95
N GLY A 108 6.37 -2.38 23.27
CA GLY A 108 5.67 -1.55 24.25
C GLY A 108 4.18 -1.85 24.40
N VAL A 109 3.72 -3.02 23.96
CA VAL A 109 2.34 -3.46 24.20
C VAL A 109 2.25 -4.05 25.60
N PRO A 110 1.29 -3.64 26.45
CA PRO A 110 1.08 -4.24 27.77
C PRO A 110 0.89 -5.76 27.69
N GLU A 111 1.45 -6.49 28.63
CA GLU A 111 1.51 -7.96 28.64
C GLU A 111 0.14 -8.62 28.46
N TYR A 112 -0.88 -8.12 29.15
CA TYR A 112 -2.25 -8.62 29.05
C TYR A 112 -2.75 -8.64 27.59
N TYR A 113 -2.64 -7.51 26.89
CA TYR A 113 -3.08 -7.40 25.48
C TYR A 113 -2.19 -8.19 24.52
N ALA A 114 -0.89 -8.24 24.81
CA ALA A 114 0.07 -9.02 24.03
C ALA A 114 -0.23 -10.52 24.17
N HIS A 115 -0.57 -11.00 25.36
CA HIS A 115 -0.95 -12.39 25.64
C HIS A 115 -2.25 -12.76 24.91
N MET A 116 -3.28 -11.93 24.99
CA MET A 116 -4.54 -12.15 24.30
C MET A 116 -4.34 -12.25 22.77
N ALA A 117 -3.55 -11.35 22.20
CA ALA A 117 -3.28 -11.36 20.76
C ALA A 117 -2.46 -12.58 20.35
N ALA A 118 -1.41 -12.93 21.11
CA ALA A 118 -0.51 -14.04 20.80
C ALA A 118 -1.20 -15.41 20.80
N ASN A 119 -2.17 -15.60 21.71
CA ASN A 119 -2.95 -16.84 21.87
C ASN A 119 -4.31 -16.81 21.13
N SER A 120 -4.58 -15.78 20.35
CA SER A 120 -5.82 -15.68 19.60
C SER A 120 -5.96 -16.82 18.58
N HIS A 121 -7.05 -17.59 18.66
CA HIS A 121 -7.43 -18.60 17.68
C HIS A 121 -8.04 -18.02 16.39
N ARG A 122 -8.30 -16.68 16.36
CA ARG A 122 -8.81 -16.00 15.18
C ARG A 122 -7.74 -15.95 14.08
N GLY A 123 -8.17 -15.99 12.84
CA GLY A 123 -7.25 -15.97 11.70
C GLY A 123 -6.30 -14.74 11.70
N TYR A 124 -5.13 -14.89 11.11
CA TYR A 124 -4.10 -13.84 11.04
C TYR A 124 -4.62 -12.48 10.58
N TRP A 125 -5.54 -12.47 9.61
CA TRP A 125 -6.12 -11.23 9.07
C TRP A 125 -6.90 -10.45 10.13
N PHE A 126 -7.67 -11.14 10.94
CA PHE A 126 -8.40 -10.50 12.03
C PHE A 126 -7.45 -10.04 13.15
N THR A 127 -6.55 -10.93 13.58
CA THR A 127 -5.67 -10.66 14.74
C THR A 127 -4.78 -9.44 14.53
N VAL A 128 -4.26 -9.23 13.32
CA VAL A 128 -3.38 -8.07 13.04
C VAL A 128 -4.10 -6.74 12.95
N ASN A 129 -5.43 -6.74 12.96
CA ASN A 129 -6.25 -5.54 13.03
C ASN A 129 -6.66 -5.19 14.47
N THR A 130 -6.30 -6.03 15.45
CA THR A 130 -6.57 -5.75 16.87
C THR A 130 -5.67 -4.61 17.37
N GLY A 131 -6.18 -3.86 18.38
CA GLY A 131 -5.45 -2.76 18.99
C GLY A 131 -4.07 -3.17 19.55
N ALA A 132 -3.91 -4.40 20.02
CA ALA A 132 -2.63 -4.92 20.51
C ALA A 132 -1.57 -4.94 19.37
N VAL A 133 -1.89 -5.50 18.22
CA VAL A 133 -0.94 -5.59 17.10
C VAL A 133 -0.72 -4.24 16.43
N THR A 134 -1.75 -3.43 16.26
CA THR A 134 -1.63 -2.11 15.64
C THR A 134 -0.85 -1.12 16.50
N ARG A 135 -0.96 -1.19 17.84
CA ARG A 135 -0.13 -0.42 18.78
C ARG A 135 1.33 -0.90 18.80
N GLY A 136 1.57 -2.21 18.68
CA GLY A 136 2.92 -2.74 18.58
C GLY A 136 3.58 -2.44 17.25
N ILE A 137 2.90 -2.69 16.14
CA ILE A 137 3.40 -2.45 14.79
C ILE A 137 2.70 -1.22 14.20
N THR A 138 3.10 -0.03 14.66
CA THR A 138 2.53 1.25 14.21
C THR A 138 2.91 1.56 12.76
N ASN A 139 2.24 2.55 12.16
CA ASN A 139 2.57 3.01 10.81
C ASN A 139 3.99 3.59 10.77
N GLU A 140 4.37 4.40 11.76
CA GLU A 140 5.70 5.02 11.87
C GLU A 140 6.81 3.96 11.96
N ARG A 141 6.57 2.87 12.70
CA ARG A 141 7.53 1.75 12.78
C ARG A 141 7.67 1.03 11.45
N LEU A 142 6.57 0.85 10.71
CA LEU A 142 6.63 0.27 9.36
C LEU A 142 7.40 1.17 8.40
N ILE A 143 7.19 2.48 8.43
CA ILE A 143 7.91 3.46 7.61
C ILE A 143 9.41 3.43 7.94
N ARG A 144 9.78 3.48 9.23
CA ARG A 144 11.20 3.35 9.67
C ARG A 144 11.82 2.01 9.25
N ALA A 145 11.03 0.95 9.15
CA ALA A 145 11.49 -0.36 8.67
C ALA A 145 11.64 -0.45 7.14
N GLY A 146 11.26 0.61 6.41
CA GLY A 146 11.37 0.70 4.95
C GLY A 146 10.07 0.47 4.18
N PHE A 147 8.90 0.61 4.85
CA PHE A 147 7.62 0.57 4.14
C PHE A 147 7.49 1.78 3.22
N PHE A 148 7.21 1.51 1.95
CA PHE A 148 7.03 2.52 0.93
C PHE A 148 5.56 2.97 0.89
N GLU A 149 5.30 4.23 1.24
CA GLU A 149 3.98 4.84 1.20
C GLU A 149 3.64 5.31 -0.22
N LEU A 150 2.52 4.84 -0.73
CA LEU A 150 2.08 5.13 -2.10
C LEU A 150 1.49 6.53 -2.24
N SER A 151 0.77 7.00 -1.22
CA SER A 151 0.11 8.30 -1.25
C SER A 151 1.09 9.47 -1.35
N PRO A 152 2.14 9.57 -0.50
CA PRO A 152 3.15 10.61 -0.64
C PRO A 152 3.94 10.52 -1.95
N ALA A 153 4.28 9.29 -2.37
CA ALA A 153 4.99 9.07 -3.63
C ALA A 153 4.15 9.52 -4.84
N TYR A 154 2.86 9.25 -4.83
CA TYR A 154 1.94 9.72 -5.85
C TYR A 154 1.82 11.24 -5.84
N GLU A 155 1.67 11.87 -4.67
CA GLU A 155 1.57 13.33 -4.54
C GLU A 155 2.82 14.04 -5.05
N SER A 156 4.01 13.50 -4.79
CA SER A 156 5.26 14.05 -5.32
C SER A 156 5.32 14.01 -6.85
N ILE A 157 4.84 12.94 -7.47
CA ILE A 157 4.77 12.82 -8.94
C ILE A 157 3.77 13.84 -9.51
N GLN A 158 2.62 13.99 -8.89
CA GLN A 158 1.60 14.97 -9.30
C GLN A 158 2.15 16.40 -9.27
N THR A 159 2.83 16.77 -8.18
CA THR A 159 3.46 18.08 -8.03
C THR A 159 4.52 18.32 -9.11
N ALA A 160 5.36 17.32 -9.39
CA ALA A 160 6.36 17.41 -10.46
C ALA A 160 5.74 17.52 -11.86
N CYS A 161 4.61 16.86 -12.11
CA CYS A 161 3.89 16.96 -13.38
C CYS A 161 3.26 18.34 -13.58
N ILE A 162 2.64 18.90 -12.53
CA ILE A 162 2.03 20.23 -12.54
C ILE A 162 3.12 21.29 -12.75
N GLY A 163 4.24 21.24 -12.03
CA GLY A 163 5.36 22.14 -12.20
C GLY A 163 5.88 22.16 -13.66
N ARG A 164 6.07 20.99 -14.28
CA ARG A 164 6.51 20.90 -15.68
C ARG A 164 5.49 21.49 -16.66
N ALA A 165 4.19 21.36 -16.40
CA ALA A 165 3.15 21.95 -17.24
C ALA A 165 3.21 23.49 -17.17
N VAL A 166 3.33 24.06 -15.98
CA VAL A 166 3.46 25.51 -15.77
C VAL A 166 4.70 26.08 -16.47
N TYR A 167 5.87 25.44 -16.33
CA TYR A 167 7.11 25.89 -17.01
C TYR A 167 7.01 25.85 -18.53
N ARG A 168 6.28 24.91 -19.13
CA ARG A 168 6.06 24.88 -20.58
C ARG A 168 5.17 26.02 -21.05
N THR A 169 4.15 26.37 -20.31
CA THR A 169 3.21 27.46 -20.66
C THR A 169 3.90 28.83 -20.59
N VAL A 170 4.81 29.05 -19.63
CA VAL A 170 5.56 30.32 -19.48
C VAL A 170 6.64 30.50 -20.57
N ARG A 171 7.13 29.44 -21.19
CA ARG A 171 8.14 29.52 -22.27
C ARG A 171 7.56 29.74 -23.65
N THR A 172 6.25 29.72 -23.82
CA THR A 172 5.54 29.87 -25.12
C THR A 172 4.83 31.23 -25.23
N VAL A 173 5.08 32.13 -24.30
CA VAL A 173 4.73 33.57 -24.34
C VAL A 173 6.05 34.34 -24.39
#